data_7bce9a70b15bd458d1d51ac50864e939
#
_entry.id   7bce9a70b15bd458d1d51ac50864e939
#
_cell.length_a   1.000
_cell.length_b   1.000
_cell.length_c   1.000
_cell.angle_alpha   90.00
_cell.angle_beta   90.00
_cell.angle_gamma   90.00
#
_symmetry.space_group_name_H-M   'P 1'
#
loop_
_entity.id
_entity.type
_entity.pdbx_description
1 polymer ?
#
loop_
_entity_poly.entity_id
_entity_poly.type
_entity_poly.pdbx_seq_one_letter_code
_entity_poly.pdbx_strand_id
1 'polypeptide(L)'
;MRRLLLAALPLCLAFTAAEAAPENRCGWVVNPTPGNWWLTDRDGDWILATQGSDREALGMENIGDISAGDYKAVNGNYGYACGCMKVETEVSGGQRHITAVYSFKQGKLAQCSKDKTLPPVE
;
A
#
# COMPACT_ATOMS: atom_id res chain seq x y z
N MET A 1 -26.28 -51.45 -37.69
CA MET A 1 -25.21 -51.02 -36.78
C MET A 1 -25.18 -49.49 -36.77
N ARG A 2 -25.73 -48.87 -35.74
CA ARG A 2 -25.72 -47.39 -35.56
C ARG A 2 -24.46 -47.03 -34.82
N ARG A 3 -23.54 -46.34 -35.49
CA ARG A 3 -22.34 -45.73 -34.86
C ARG A 3 -22.74 -44.42 -34.20
N LEU A 4 -22.78 -44.40 -32.89
CA LEU A 4 -22.89 -43.17 -32.12
C LEU A 4 -21.51 -42.45 -32.14
N LEU A 5 -21.45 -41.30 -32.81
CA LEU A 5 -20.35 -40.37 -32.75
C LEU A 5 -20.54 -39.52 -31.48
N LEU A 6 -19.74 -39.80 -30.46
CA LEU A 6 -19.63 -38.94 -29.30
C LEU A 6 -18.75 -37.72 -29.70
N ALA A 7 -19.43 -36.59 -29.88
CA ALA A 7 -18.74 -35.32 -30.05
C ALA A 7 -18.26 -34.86 -28.68
N ALA A 8 -16.95 -34.93 -28.45
CA ALA A 8 -16.32 -34.33 -27.27
C ALA A 8 -16.28 -32.81 -27.46
N LEU A 9 -17.07 -32.06 -26.67
CA LEU A 9 -16.95 -30.61 -26.58
C LEU A 9 -15.69 -30.25 -25.78
N PRO A 10 -14.78 -29.41 -26.31
CA PRO A 10 -13.68 -28.91 -25.50
C PRO A 10 -14.23 -27.90 -24.50
N LEU A 11 -14.08 -28.20 -23.21
CA LEU A 11 -14.38 -27.29 -22.12
C LEU A 11 -13.27 -26.23 -22.07
N CYS A 12 -13.50 -25.07 -22.69
CA CYS A 12 -12.61 -23.91 -22.55
C CYS A 12 -12.75 -23.36 -21.12
N LEU A 13 -11.82 -23.71 -20.25
CA LEU A 13 -11.65 -23.05 -18.96
C LEU A 13 -11.09 -21.64 -19.23
N ALA A 14 -11.95 -20.64 -19.20
CA ALA A 14 -11.52 -19.25 -19.21
C ALA A 14 -10.92 -18.92 -17.83
N PHE A 15 -9.61 -18.80 -17.75
CA PHE A 15 -8.93 -18.24 -16.59
C PHE A 15 -9.09 -16.73 -16.63
N THR A 16 -9.98 -16.17 -15.80
CA THR A 16 -9.99 -14.73 -15.53
C THR A 16 -8.87 -14.47 -14.53
N ALA A 17 -7.87 -13.65 -14.92
CA ALA A 17 -6.91 -13.12 -13.97
C ALA A 17 -7.69 -12.29 -12.94
N ALA A 18 -7.70 -12.71 -11.67
CA ALA A 18 -8.25 -11.91 -10.61
C ALA A 18 -7.33 -10.71 -10.40
N GLU A 19 -7.85 -9.48 -10.61
CA GLU A 19 -7.17 -8.27 -10.16
C GLU A 19 -7.05 -8.32 -8.65
N ALA A 20 -5.89 -7.91 -8.11
CA ALA A 20 -5.69 -7.83 -6.67
C ALA A 20 -6.74 -6.88 -6.07
N ALA A 21 -7.54 -7.37 -5.13
CA ALA A 21 -8.49 -6.54 -4.41
C ALA A 21 -7.73 -5.52 -3.56
N PRO A 22 -8.24 -4.27 -3.41
CA PRO A 22 -7.64 -3.29 -2.53
C PRO A 22 -7.56 -3.81 -1.10
N GLU A 23 -6.44 -3.52 -0.45
CA GLU A 23 -6.16 -3.90 0.94
C GLU A 23 -6.26 -2.68 1.84
N ASN A 24 -6.64 -2.90 3.10
CA ASN A 24 -6.54 -1.86 4.13
C ASN A 24 -5.27 -2.10 4.94
N ARG A 25 -4.37 -1.11 4.98
CA ARG A 25 -3.11 -1.15 5.72
C ARG A 25 -2.99 0.04 6.63
N CYS A 26 -2.65 -0.22 7.88
CA CYS A 26 -2.53 0.78 8.94
C CYS A 26 -1.13 0.76 9.54
N GLY A 27 -0.60 1.94 9.82
CA GLY A 27 0.71 2.07 10.43
C GLY A 27 1.25 3.49 10.40
N TRP A 28 2.57 3.59 10.44
CA TRP A 28 3.27 4.86 10.34
C TRP A 28 3.37 5.30 8.89
N VAL A 29 2.87 6.47 8.59
CA VAL A 29 3.03 7.13 7.28
C VAL A 29 4.22 8.07 7.40
N VAL A 30 5.28 7.79 6.69
CA VAL A 30 6.58 8.43 6.87
C VAL A 30 6.98 9.19 5.61
N ASN A 31 7.24 10.48 5.78
CA ASN A 31 7.82 11.34 4.75
C ASN A 31 9.05 12.04 5.36
N PRO A 32 10.23 11.40 5.37
CA PRO A 32 11.39 11.90 6.10
C PRO A 32 12.14 13.00 5.36
N THR A 33 12.02 13.03 4.04
CA THR A 33 12.69 13.96 3.14
C THR A 33 11.83 14.17 1.89
N PRO A 34 12.09 15.22 1.09
CA PRO A 34 11.33 15.46 -0.14
C PRO A 34 11.27 14.23 -1.04
N GLY A 35 10.08 13.85 -1.50
CA GLY A 35 9.87 12.79 -2.47
C GLY A 35 10.01 11.37 -1.95
N ASN A 36 10.41 11.17 -0.70
CA ASN A 36 10.50 9.85 -0.07
C ASN A 36 9.29 9.62 0.83
N TRP A 37 8.55 8.55 0.55
CA TRP A 37 7.35 8.19 1.29
C TRP A 37 7.25 6.69 1.46
N TRP A 38 6.88 6.25 2.65
CA TRP A 38 6.54 4.84 2.91
C TRP A 38 5.49 4.71 4.02
N LEU A 39 4.87 3.55 4.05
CA LEU A 39 4.03 3.10 5.14
C LEU A 39 4.77 1.98 5.86
N THR A 40 4.97 2.14 7.15
CA THR A 40 5.49 1.07 8.02
C THR A 40 4.35 0.44 8.77
N ASP A 41 4.01 -0.79 8.41
CA ASP A 41 3.01 -1.57 9.10
C ASP A 41 3.62 -2.81 9.76
N ARG A 42 2.79 -3.71 10.26
CA ARG A 42 3.24 -4.95 10.91
C ARG A 42 4.09 -5.85 10.03
N ASP A 43 3.99 -5.72 8.70
CA ASP A 43 4.74 -6.53 7.74
C ASP A 43 6.05 -5.86 7.32
N GLY A 44 6.28 -4.60 7.73
CA GLY A 44 7.45 -3.81 7.41
C GLY A 44 7.14 -2.59 6.57
N ASP A 45 8.14 -2.12 5.83
CA ASP A 45 8.03 -0.90 5.03
C ASP A 45 7.46 -1.18 3.66
N TRP A 46 6.45 -0.39 3.28
CA TRP A 46 5.83 -0.36 1.98
C TRP A 46 6.18 0.95 1.29
N ILE A 47 6.95 0.88 0.21
CA ILE A 47 7.41 2.06 -0.53
C ILE A 47 6.25 2.66 -1.32
N LEU A 48 5.96 3.94 -1.08
CA LEU A 48 4.99 4.74 -1.81
C LEU A 48 5.65 5.57 -2.92
N ALA A 49 6.78 6.17 -2.61
CA ALA A 49 7.55 6.98 -3.54
C ALA A 49 9.01 7.04 -3.10
N THR A 50 9.91 7.19 -4.06
CA THR A 50 11.33 7.40 -3.81
C THR A 50 11.78 8.59 -4.63
N GLN A 51 12.50 9.52 -3.99
CA GLN A 51 13.04 10.70 -4.67
C GLN A 51 13.93 10.29 -5.85
N GLY A 52 13.69 10.89 -7.01
CA GLY A 52 14.43 10.60 -8.24
C GLY A 52 14.00 9.33 -8.98
N SER A 53 12.99 8.63 -8.49
CA SER A 53 12.39 7.47 -9.15
C SER A 53 11.11 7.86 -9.89
N ASP A 54 10.85 7.24 -11.04
CA ASP A 54 9.58 7.39 -11.77
C ASP A 54 8.46 6.57 -11.12
N ARG A 55 8.81 5.72 -10.17
CA ARG A 55 7.88 4.80 -9.52
C ARG A 55 7.26 5.42 -8.28
N GLU A 56 6.18 6.12 -8.51
CA GLU A 56 5.34 6.70 -7.47
C GLU A 56 3.99 6.00 -7.47
N ALA A 57 3.43 5.75 -6.29
CA ALA A 57 2.09 5.19 -6.17
C ALA A 57 1.07 6.14 -6.85
N LEU A 58 0.12 5.57 -7.57
CA LEU A 58 -1.02 6.32 -8.08
C LEU A 58 -1.87 6.78 -6.89
N GLY A 59 -2.44 7.97 -6.97
CA GLY A 59 -3.34 8.47 -5.92
C GLY A 59 -2.65 8.99 -4.67
N MET A 60 -1.37 9.39 -4.75
CA MET A 60 -0.66 10.02 -3.63
C MET A 60 -1.40 11.27 -3.11
N GLU A 61 -2.12 11.97 -3.96
CA GLU A 61 -2.98 13.11 -3.58
C GLU A 61 -4.07 12.75 -2.58
N ASN A 62 -4.46 11.48 -2.49
CA ASN A 62 -5.44 11.00 -1.51
C ASN A 62 -4.89 10.95 -0.08
N ILE A 63 -3.57 11.01 0.08
CA ILE A 63 -2.93 11.11 1.40
C ILE A 63 -3.06 12.52 1.95
N GLY A 64 -2.87 13.53 1.09
CA GLY A 64 -2.95 14.93 1.48
C GLY A 64 -1.78 15.37 2.36
N ASP A 65 -2.00 16.45 3.09
CA ASP A 65 -1.01 17.04 4.00
C ASP A 65 -1.09 16.38 5.38
N ILE A 66 -0.21 15.45 5.66
CA ILE A 66 -0.17 14.75 6.95
C ILE A 66 0.25 15.66 8.10
N SER A 67 0.94 16.76 7.81
CA SER A 67 1.35 17.74 8.84
C SER A 67 0.18 18.57 9.39
N ALA A 68 -0.96 18.56 8.70
CA ALA A 68 -2.16 19.27 9.14
C ALA A 68 -2.90 18.58 10.31
N GLY A 69 -2.64 17.30 10.53
CA GLY A 69 -3.23 16.51 11.61
C GLY A 69 -2.27 16.25 12.77
N ASP A 70 -2.51 15.16 13.50
CA ASP A 70 -1.60 14.70 14.56
C ASP A 70 -0.32 14.16 13.92
N TYR A 71 0.78 14.87 14.10
CA TYR A 71 1.98 14.73 13.28
C TYR A 71 3.24 14.96 14.11
N LYS A 72 4.29 14.23 13.81
CA LYS A 72 5.61 14.44 14.42
C LYS A 72 6.61 14.88 13.35
N ALA A 73 7.08 16.11 13.44
CA ALA A 73 8.18 16.62 12.64
C ALA A 73 9.52 16.12 13.20
N VAL A 74 10.37 15.59 12.34
CA VAL A 74 11.70 15.05 12.73
C VAL A 74 12.85 15.66 11.93
N ASN A 75 12.55 16.28 10.78
CA ASN A 75 13.53 16.92 9.89
C ASN A 75 12.88 18.14 9.25
N GLY A 76 12.98 19.32 9.90
CA GLY A 76 12.25 20.50 9.47
C GLY A 76 10.74 20.24 9.49
N ASN A 77 10.08 20.36 8.35
CA ASN A 77 8.66 20.03 8.18
C ASN A 77 8.39 18.58 7.82
N TYR A 78 9.43 17.77 7.63
CA TYR A 78 9.32 16.35 7.30
C TYR A 78 9.20 15.50 8.55
N GLY A 79 8.43 14.44 8.48
CA GLY A 79 8.19 13.59 9.63
C GLY A 79 7.20 12.48 9.35
N TYR A 80 6.37 12.15 10.33
CA TYR A 80 5.46 11.03 10.23
C TYR A 80 4.12 11.26 10.94
N ALA A 81 3.14 10.51 10.49
CA ALA A 81 1.82 10.41 11.07
C ALA A 81 1.42 8.95 11.24
N CYS A 82 0.30 8.72 11.90
CA CYS A 82 -0.33 7.41 11.98
C CYS A 82 -1.62 7.41 11.18
N GLY A 83 -1.88 6.37 10.44
CA GLY A 83 -3.13 6.27 9.70
C GLY A 83 -3.34 4.96 8.99
N CYS A 84 -4.50 4.86 8.36
CA CYS A 84 -4.90 3.71 7.56
C CYS A 84 -5.13 4.15 6.12
N MET A 85 -4.70 3.34 5.18
CA MET A 85 -4.94 3.59 3.77
C MET A 85 -5.48 2.36 3.06
N LYS A 86 -6.35 2.61 2.08
CA LYS A 86 -6.84 1.60 1.17
C LYS A 86 -5.95 1.62 -0.07
N VAL A 87 -5.29 0.50 -0.36
CA VAL A 87 -4.17 0.46 -1.30
C VAL A 87 -4.19 -0.79 -2.17
N GLU A 88 -3.49 -0.71 -3.29
CA GLU A 88 -2.97 -1.88 -4.00
C GLU A 88 -1.48 -2.03 -3.71
N THR A 89 -1.03 -3.26 -3.61
CA THR A 89 0.34 -3.59 -3.27
C THR A 89 0.97 -4.53 -4.28
N GLU A 90 2.30 -4.49 -4.35
CA GLU A 90 3.11 -5.38 -5.16
C GLU A 90 4.40 -5.69 -4.42
N VAL A 91 4.81 -6.95 -4.43
CA VAL A 91 6.14 -7.35 -3.95
C VAL A 91 6.99 -7.71 -5.16
N SER A 92 8.12 -7.03 -5.31
CA SER A 92 9.01 -7.17 -6.46
C SER A 92 10.45 -7.02 -6.02
N GLY A 93 11.32 -7.96 -6.40
CA GLY A 93 12.75 -7.91 -6.07
C GLY A 93 13.03 -7.88 -4.57
N GLY A 94 12.19 -8.51 -3.75
CA GLY A 94 12.30 -8.50 -2.30
C GLY A 94 11.83 -7.21 -1.64
N GLN A 95 11.31 -6.25 -2.41
CA GLN A 95 10.77 -4.99 -1.91
C GLN A 95 9.25 -4.98 -1.94
N ARG A 96 8.65 -4.37 -0.93
CA ARG A 96 7.22 -4.13 -0.86
C ARG A 96 6.91 -2.74 -1.37
N HIS A 97 5.98 -2.64 -2.30
CA HIS A 97 5.52 -1.38 -2.88
C HIS A 97 4.01 -1.23 -2.72
N ILE A 98 3.58 -0.02 -2.45
CA ILE A 98 2.21 0.41 -2.68
C ILE A 98 2.17 1.00 -4.08
N THR A 99 1.31 0.45 -4.94
CA THR A 99 1.19 0.87 -6.33
C THR A 99 0.06 1.86 -6.55
N ALA A 100 -0.95 1.84 -5.68
CA ALA A 100 -2.06 2.79 -5.70
C ALA A 100 -2.60 3.04 -4.30
N VAL A 101 -3.00 4.29 -4.05
CA VAL A 101 -3.68 4.73 -2.84
C VAL A 101 -5.07 5.20 -3.23
N TYR A 102 -6.10 4.56 -2.72
CA TYR A 102 -7.50 4.91 -2.98
C TYR A 102 -8.06 5.86 -1.93
N SER A 103 -7.67 5.67 -0.68
CA SER A 103 -8.11 6.51 0.43
C SER A 103 -7.09 6.48 1.56
N PHE A 104 -7.11 7.53 2.36
CA PHE A 104 -6.28 7.67 3.54
C PHE A 104 -7.09 8.30 4.67
N LYS A 105 -6.97 7.75 5.86
CA LYS A 105 -7.53 8.32 7.08
C LYS A 105 -6.43 8.45 8.11
N GLN A 106 -6.04 9.69 8.40
CA GLN A 106 -5.09 9.99 9.46
C GLN A 106 -5.74 9.79 10.82
N GLY A 107 -5.02 9.07 11.69
CA GLY A 107 -5.40 8.85 13.07
C GLY A 107 -4.53 9.64 14.04
N LYS A 108 -4.54 9.22 15.29
CA LYS A 108 -3.69 9.78 16.33
C LYS A 108 -2.35 9.05 16.36
N LEU A 109 -1.25 9.75 16.63
CA LEU A 109 0.07 9.16 16.82
C LEU A 109 0.05 8.04 17.88
N ALA A 110 -0.73 8.23 18.93
CA ALA A 110 -0.86 7.23 19.99
C ALA A 110 -1.42 5.89 19.51
N GLN A 111 -2.21 5.86 18.46
CA GLN A 111 -2.74 4.60 17.90
C GLN A 111 -1.62 3.72 17.37
N CYS A 112 -0.63 4.32 16.72
CA CYS A 112 0.55 3.61 16.25
C CYS A 112 1.54 3.33 17.37
N SER A 113 1.82 4.29 18.26
CA SER A 113 2.78 4.10 19.35
C SER A 113 2.35 3.03 20.36
N LYS A 114 1.05 2.80 20.52
CA LYS A 114 0.50 1.75 21.39
C LYS A 114 0.34 0.40 20.69
N ASP A 115 0.42 0.37 19.37
CA ASP A 115 0.31 -0.86 18.60
C ASP A 115 1.64 -1.63 18.63
N LYS A 116 1.66 -2.68 19.43
CA LYS A 116 2.86 -3.50 19.62
C LYS A 116 3.22 -4.36 18.41
N THR A 117 2.34 -4.45 17.41
CA THR A 117 2.61 -5.18 16.17
C THR A 117 3.45 -4.35 15.19
N LEU A 118 3.52 -3.03 15.40
CA LEU A 118 4.28 -2.14 14.54
C LEU A 118 5.76 -2.10 14.94
N PRO A 119 6.67 -2.13 13.95
CA PRO A 119 8.07 -1.78 14.20
C PRO A 119 8.18 -0.34 14.72
N PRO A 120 9.28 0.01 15.39
CA PRO A 120 9.58 1.40 15.70
C PRO A 120 9.64 2.23 14.42
N VAL A 121 9.15 3.48 14.50
CA VAL A 121 9.31 4.43 13.39
C VAL A 121 10.75 4.93 13.35
N GLU A 122 11.35 4.91 12.15
CA GLU A 122 12.70 5.40 11.88
C GLU A 122 12.69 6.67 11.04
#